data_66c3330dc890ddf9a5da2d08a03013a3
#
_entry.id   66c3330dc890ddf9a5da2d08a03013a3
#
_cell.length_a   1.000
_cell.length_b   1.000
_cell.length_c   1.000
_cell.angle_alpha   90.00
_cell.angle_beta   90.00
_cell.angle_gamma   90.00
#
_symmetry.space_group_name_H-M   'P 1'
#
loop_
_entity.id
_entity.type
_entity.pdbx_description
1 polymer ?
#
loop_
_entity_poly.entity_id
_entity_poly.type
_entity_poly.pdbx_seq_one_letter_code
_entity_poly.pdbx_strand_id
1 'polypeptide(L)'
;LVDNLMEQIKPFQPGFTLGERAETIEKLDDGSFIVTTNKGTKHHAPIVAIAGGLGSFEPRKPLLENLEKYEDNGVAYMIKEPEIYRDKKVLIAGGGDSALDWSIFLADVAKEVTLVHRRNEFRGALDSVEKVQQLKNEGKINLITPAEVVALKGENRLEKVTVKDTSTSEETDVEVDNFIPLFGLSPKLGPISNWGLEIEKNAIKVDNTYDYQTNIPGIYAIGDVNTYPGKLKLILCGFHEATLMCQSAYQKIYPDKKYVMKYTTVGGVTGFDGSKKEAPKAVVKAID
;
A
#
# COMPACT_ATOMS: atom_id res chain seq x y z
N LEU A 1 -8.49 -8.66 -6.41
CA LEU A 1 -7.93 -9.32 -5.22
C LEU A 1 -8.83 -9.12 -4.00
N VAL A 2 -9.16 -7.87 -3.63
CA VAL A 2 -9.97 -7.57 -2.43
C VAL A 2 -11.34 -8.25 -2.51
N ASP A 3 -12.03 -8.15 -3.65
CA ASP A 3 -13.35 -8.77 -3.85
C ASP A 3 -13.31 -10.29 -3.62
N ASN A 4 -12.27 -10.95 -4.13
CA ASN A 4 -12.08 -12.40 -3.93
C ASN A 4 -11.82 -12.75 -2.45
N LEU A 5 -11.06 -11.91 -1.73
CA LEU A 5 -10.84 -12.11 -0.29
C LEU A 5 -12.13 -11.87 0.51
N MET A 6 -12.89 -10.85 0.17
CA MET A 6 -14.20 -10.58 0.79
C MET A 6 -15.18 -11.73 0.57
N GLU A 7 -15.18 -12.34 -0.62
CA GLU A 7 -15.99 -13.53 -0.90
C GLU A 7 -15.58 -14.73 -0.01
N GLN A 8 -14.27 -14.93 0.18
CA GLN A 8 -13.75 -16.03 1.00
C GLN A 8 -14.12 -15.92 2.49
N ILE A 9 -14.30 -14.71 3.02
CA ILE A 9 -14.65 -14.53 4.43
C ILE A 9 -16.15 -14.50 4.72
N LYS A 10 -17.01 -14.38 3.70
CA LYS A 10 -18.48 -14.35 3.87
C LYS A 10 -19.04 -15.48 4.74
N PRO A 11 -18.61 -16.75 4.60
CA PRO A 11 -19.13 -17.85 5.43
C PRO A 11 -18.88 -17.68 6.93
N PHE A 12 -17.88 -16.89 7.32
CA PHE A 12 -17.52 -16.64 8.71
C PHE A 12 -18.28 -15.48 9.34
N GLN A 13 -19.06 -14.74 8.54
CA GLN A 13 -19.91 -13.62 8.96
C GLN A 13 -19.19 -12.61 9.88
N PRO A 14 -18.01 -12.09 9.49
CA PRO A 14 -17.33 -11.08 10.31
C PRO A 14 -18.15 -9.80 10.37
N GLY A 15 -18.16 -9.13 11.53
CA GLY A 15 -18.72 -7.80 11.65
C GLY A 15 -17.81 -6.75 11.02
N PHE A 16 -18.40 -5.70 10.44
CA PHE A 16 -17.68 -4.57 9.85
C PHE A 16 -18.16 -3.26 10.46
N THR A 17 -17.22 -2.38 10.81
CA THR A 17 -17.47 -0.99 11.18
C THR A 17 -16.77 -0.11 10.16
N LEU A 18 -17.47 0.22 9.09
CA LEU A 18 -16.91 0.96 7.95
C LEU A 18 -17.12 2.47 8.11
N GLY A 19 -16.20 3.27 7.55
CA GLY A 19 -16.27 4.72 7.60
C GLY A 19 -16.00 5.32 8.98
N GLU A 20 -15.32 4.56 9.84
CA GLU A 20 -14.87 4.98 11.16
C GLU A 20 -13.37 4.70 11.33
N ARG A 21 -12.71 5.53 12.11
CA ARG A 21 -11.29 5.39 12.43
C ARG A 21 -11.14 4.96 13.89
N ALA A 22 -10.35 3.93 14.16
CA ALA A 22 -9.96 3.57 15.52
C ALA A 22 -9.15 4.72 16.13
N GLU A 23 -9.61 5.23 17.27
CA GLU A 23 -9.07 6.44 17.89
C GLU A 23 -8.28 6.13 19.16
N THR A 24 -8.88 5.39 20.08
CA THR A 24 -8.25 5.01 21.35
C THR A 24 -8.33 3.53 21.60
N ILE A 25 -7.39 3.04 22.41
CA ILE A 25 -7.40 1.69 22.95
C ILE A 25 -7.27 1.76 24.49
N GLU A 26 -8.06 0.97 25.18
CA GLU A 26 -8.01 0.79 26.63
C GLU A 26 -7.83 -0.69 26.93
N LYS A 27 -6.85 -1.01 27.77
CA LYS A 27 -6.64 -2.38 28.27
C LYS A 27 -7.38 -2.54 29.58
N LEU A 28 -8.20 -3.58 29.71
CA LEU A 28 -8.96 -3.91 30.90
C LEU A 28 -8.17 -4.83 31.85
N ASP A 29 -8.64 -4.95 33.09
CA ASP A 29 -7.99 -5.76 34.13
C ASP A 29 -7.95 -7.26 33.79
N ASP A 30 -8.93 -7.75 33.03
CA ASP A 30 -8.97 -9.14 32.52
C ASP A 30 -8.03 -9.39 31.35
N GLY A 31 -7.31 -8.36 30.92
CA GLY A 31 -6.37 -8.40 29.79
C GLY A 31 -7.01 -8.24 28.42
N SER A 32 -8.32 -8.03 28.34
CA SER A 32 -9.02 -7.67 27.10
C SER A 32 -8.87 -6.18 26.78
N PHE A 33 -9.40 -5.74 25.63
CA PHE A 33 -9.26 -4.38 25.14
C PHE A 33 -10.61 -3.79 24.72
N ILE A 34 -10.76 -2.49 24.93
CA ILE A 34 -11.81 -1.69 24.29
C ILE A 34 -11.15 -0.75 23.27
N VAL A 35 -11.52 -0.90 22.01
CA VAL A 35 -11.15 0.05 20.94
C VAL A 35 -12.34 0.97 20.70
N THR A 36 -12.12 2.28 20.82
CA THR A 36 -13.14 3.29 20.56
C THR A 36 -12.84 4.03 19.27
N THR A 37 -13.83 4.21 18.41
CA THR A 37 -13.71 4.91 17.15
C THR A 37 -13.94 6.42 17.30
N ASN A 38 -13.60 7.19 16.27
CA ASN A 38 -13.85 8.64 16.17
C ASN A 38 -15.36 9.00 16.19
N LYS A 39 -16.25 8.03 16.03
CA LYS A 39 -17.70 8.22 16.16
C LYS A 39 -18.27 7.69 17.46
N GLY A 40 -17.40 7.21 18.36
CA GLY A 40 -17.80 6.70 19.68
C GLY A 40 -18.23 5.23 19.70
N THR A 41 -18.15 4.52 18.57
CA THR A 41 -18.39 3.07 18.55
C THR A 41 -17.32 2.35 19.35
N LYS A 42 -17.72 1.43 20.22
CA LYS A 42 -16.82 0.66 21.08
C LYS A 42 -16.81 -0.81 20.67
N HIS A 43 -15.62 -1.36 20.54
CA HIS A 43 -15.40 -2.77 20.27
C HIS A 43 -14.62 -3.38 21.42
N HIS A 44 -15.17 -4.45 22.02
CA HIS A 44 -14.53 -5.19 23.10
C HIS A 44 -14.00 -6.52 22.57
N ALA A 45 -12.72 -6.82 22.78
CA ALA A 45 -12.09 -8.04 22.30
C ALA A 45 -10.87 -8.43 23.15
N PRO A 46 -10.58 -9.74 23.30
CA PRO A 46 -9.37 -10.21 23.99
C PRO A 46 -8.09 -9.99 23.19
N ILE A 47 -8.19 -9.78 21.89
CA ILE A 47 -7.09 -9.63 20.94
C ILE A 47 -7.38 -8.46 20.02
N VAL A 48 -6.34 -7.69 19.73
CA VAL A 48 -6.37 -6.62 18.71
C VAL A 48 -5.27 -6.86 17.67
N ALA A 49 -5.65 -6.99 16.42
CA ALA A 49 -4.73 -7.09 15.29
C ALA A 49 -4.75 -5.79 14.48
N ILE A 50 -3.61 -5.14 14.37
CA ILE A 50 -3.44 -3.91 13.60
C ILE A 50 -2.92 -4.29 12.21
N ALA A 51 -3.75 -4.14 11.18
CA ALA A 51 -3.43 -4.40 9.79
C ALA A 51 -3.62 -3.14 8.91
N GLY A 52 -3.24 -1.99 9.45
CA GLY A 52 -3.50 -0.67 8.87
C GLY A 52 -2.64 -0.28 7.66
N GLY A 53 -1.85 -1.20 7.09
CA GLY A 53 -0.97 -0.91 5.97
C GLY A 53 0.07 0.16 6.33
N LEU A 54 0.21 1.19 5.52
CA LEU A 54 1.07 2.34 5.82
C LEU A 54 0.37 3.41 6.69
N GLY A 55 -0.79 3.08 7.26
CA GLY A 55 -1.65 4.04 7.95
C GLY A 55 -2.39 4.96 6.98
N SER A 56 -2.71 6.18 7.40
CA SER A 56 -3.10 7.22 6.45
C SER A 56 -1.84 7.67 5.73
N PHE A 57 -1.64 7.19 4.52
CA PHE A 57 -0.53 7.62 3.71
C PHE A 57 -0.88 8.92 2.98
N GLU A 58 -0.01 9.90 3.15
CA GLU A 58 -0.06 11.10 2.35
C GLU A 58 1.00 11.01 1.24
N PRO A 59 0.67 11.41 0.01
CA PRO A 59 1.66 11.52 -1.03
C PRO A 59 2.73 12.53 -0.61
N ARG A 60 3.98 12.22 -0.90
CA ARG A 60 5.06 13.19 -0.72
C ARG A 60 4.92 14.27 -1.76
N LYS A 61 4.49 15.45 -1.32
CA LYS A 61 4.31 16.60 -2.18
C LYS A 61 5.66 17.24 -2.52
N PRO A 62 5.86 17.70 -3.77
CA PRO A 62 7.02 18.52 -4.11
C PRO A 62 6.95 19.88 -3.36
N LEU A 63 8.10 20.42 -3.04
CA LEU A 63 8.20 21.77 -2.47
C LEU A 63 8.19 22.79 -3.61
N LEU A 64 7.02 23.10 -4.13
CA LEU A 64 6.81 24.03 -5.22
C LEU A 64 5.90 25.19 -4.76
N GLU A 65 6.22 26.39 -5.19
CA GLU A 65 5.35 27.54 -4.94
C GLU A 65 3.99 27.37 -5.63
N ASN A 66 2.93 27.76 -4.97
CA ASN A 66 1.55 27.72 -5.47
C ASN A 66 1.05 26.32 -5.86
N LEU A 67 1.64 25.23 -5.34
CA LEU A 67 1.23 23.86 -5.64
C LEU A 67 -0.26 23.64 -5.36
N GLU A 68 -0.76 24.17 -4.23
CA GLU A 68 -2.15 24.05 -3.78
C GLU A 68 -3.16 24.66 -4.79
N LYS A 69 -2.76 25.68 -5.53
CA LYS A 69 -3.59 26.29 -6.59
C LYS A 69 -3.94 25.29 -7.70
N TYR A 70 -3.03 24.35 -7.97
CA TYR A 70 -3.16 23.39 -9.06
C TYR A 70 -3.61 22.01 -8.61
N GLU A 71 -3.70 21.75 -7.31
CA GLU A 71 -4.31 20.53 -6.77
C GLU A 71 -5.76 20.46 -7.27
N ASP A 72 -6.18 19.31 -7.80
CA ASP A 72 -7.45 19.10 -8.51
C ASP A 72 -7.65 19.90 -9.82
N ASN A 73 -6.72 20.82 -10.14
CA ASN A 73 -6.73 21.66 -11.36
C ASN A 73 -5.52 21.38 -12.26
N GLY A 74 -5.08 20.15 -12.34
CA GLY A 74 -3.95 19.71 -13.17
C GLY A 74 -2.86 18.96 -12.40
N VAL A 75 -2.80 19.03 -11.06
CA VAL A 75 -1.92 18.22 -10.24
C VAL A 75 -2.70 17.10 -9.58
N ALA A 76 -2.21 15.87 -9.71
CA ALA A 76 -2.77 14.68 -9.07
C ALA A 76 -1.64 13.80 -8.50
N TYR A 77 -1.87 13.19 -7.33
CA TYR A 77 -0.88 12.35 -6.65
C TYR A 77 -1.12 10.86 -6.81
N MET A 78 -2.21 10.49 -7.47
CA MET A 78 -2.55 9.10 -7.80
C MET A 78 -3.43 9.07 -9.05
N ILE A 79 -3.35 7.98 -9.78
CA ILE A 79 -4.18 7.72 -10.95
C ILE A 79 -5.24 6.69 -10.54
N LYS A 80 -6.50 7.14 -10.46
CA LYS A 80 -7.65 6.26 -10.16
C LYS A 80 -8.33 5.76 -11.44
N GLU A 81 -8.50 6.65 -12.39
CA GLU A 81 -9.16 6.41 -13.66
C GLU A 81 -8.23 6.86 -14.80
N PRO A 82 -7.48 5.96 -15.42
CA PRO A 82 -6.51 6.33 -16.47
C PRO A 82 -7.13 7.04 -17.66
N GLU A 83 -8.39 6.74 -17.97
CA GLU A 83 -9.10 7.31 -19.12
C GLU A 83 -9.30 8.84 -19.04
N ILE A 84 -9.26 9.44 -17.86
CA ILE A 84 -9.33 10.90 -17.74
C ILE A 84 -8.13 11.63 -18.36
N TYR A 85 -7.03 10.89 -18.59
CA TYR A 85 -5.82 11.42 -19.21
C TYR A 85 -5.78 11.20 -20.74
N ARG A 86 -6.83 10.62 -21.33
CA ARG A 86 -6.95 10.46 -22.78
C ARG A 86 -6.85 11.81 -23.46
N ASP A 87 -6.05 11.85 -24.51
CA ASP A 87 -5.76 13.05 -25.31
C ASP A 87 -5.12 14.22 -24.52
N LYS A 88 -4.59 13.96 -23.31
CA LYS A 88 -3.90 14.95 -22.47
C LYS A 88 -2.38 14.85 -22.61
N LYS A 89 -1.69 15.98 -22.38
CA LYS A 89 -0.25 16.02 -22.14
C LYS A 89 0.00 15.80 -20.64
N VAL A 90 0.63 14.71 -20.29
CA VAL A 90 0.86 14.29 -18.90
C VAL A 90 2.34 14.29 -18.59
N LEU A 91 2.74 15.00 -17.53
CA LEU A 91 4.08 14.93 -16.98
C LEU A 91 4.07 14.14 -15.69
N ILE A 92 4.84 13.06 -15.63
CA ILE A 92 5.06 12.24 -14.44
C ILE A 92 6.45 12.55 -13.91
N ALA A 93 6.56 12.83 -12.59
CA ALA A 93 7.85 12.99 -11.94
C ALA A 93 8.06 11.88 -10.91
N GLY A 94 9.15 11.14 -11.05
CA GLY A 94 9.50 10.04 -10.15
C GLY A 94 10.51 9.08 -10.76
N GLY A 95 10.97 8.10 -9.98
CA GLY A 95 11.97 7.14 -10.45
C GLY A 95 11.85 5.77 -9.77
N GLY A 96 10.72 5.48 -9.13
CA GLY A 96 10.38 4.17 -8.61
C GLY A 96 9.32 3.49 -9.47
N ASP A 97 8.91 2.27 -9.10
CA ASP A 97 7.98 1.43 -9.85
C ASP A 97 6.72 2.18 -10.27
N SER A 98 6.06 2.89 -9.34
CA SER A 98 4.82 3.63 -9.68
C SER A 98 5.01 4.64 -10.81
N ALA A 99 6.15 5.35 -10.87
CA ALA A 99 6.39 6.33 -11.92
C ALA A 99 6.63 5.65 -13.26
N LEU A 100 7.39 4.56 -13.28
CA LEU A 100 7.66 3.78 -14.48
C LEU A 100 6.40 3.10 -15.01
N ASP A 101 5.68 2.38 -14.15
CA ASP A 101 4.49 1.62 -14.53
C ASP A 101 3.38 2.53 -15.07
N TRP A 102 3.14 3.68 -14.43
CA TRP A 102 2.16 4.65 -14.92
C TRP A 102 2.61 5.35 -16.19
N SER A 103 3.92 5.60 -16.37
CA SER A 103 4.42 6.15 -17.64
C SER A 103 4.24 5.17 -18.79
N ILE A 104 4.50 3.88 -18.56
CA ILE A 104 4.30 2.80 -19.54
C ILE A 104 2.80 2.69 -19.87
N PHE A 105 1.94 2.65 -18.86
CA PHE A 105 0.51 2.51 -19.10
C PHE A 105 -0.09 3.70 -19.84
N LEU A 106 0.26 4.93 -19.44
CA LEU A 106 -0.29 6.14 -20.07
C LEU A 106 0.28 6.42 -21.45
N ALA A 107 1.39 5.80 -21.84
CA ALA A 107 1.93 5.93 -23.19
C ALA A 107 0.95 5.50 -24.30
N ASP A 108 0.01 4.60 -23.98
CA ASP A 108 -1.04 4.15 -24.91
C ASP A 108 -2.40 4.87 -24.69
N VAL A 109 -2.51 5.72 -23.69
CA VAL A 109 -3.77 6.42 -23.35
C VAL A 109 -3.66 7.92 -23.59
N ALA A 110 -2.61 8.55 -23.07
CA ALA A 110 -2.42 9.98 -23.14
C ALA A 110 -1.96 10.42 -24.56
N LYS A 111 -2.17 11.68 -24.87
CA LYS A 111 -1.64 12.28 -26.12
C LYS A 111 -0.12 12.34 -26.10
N GLU A 112 0.44 12.66 -24.94
CA GLU A 112 1.88 12.81 -24.72
C GLU A 112 2.19 12.47 -23.26
N VAL A 113 3.25 11.68 -23.04
CA VAL A 113 3.77 11.36 -21.72
C VAL A 113 5.19 11.86 -21.61
N THR A 114 5.47 12.69 -20.62
CA THR A 114 6.81 13.11 -20.23
C THR A 114 7.15 12.54 -18.87
N LEU A 115 8.22 11.75 -18.78
CA LEU A 115 8.75 11.23 -17.52
C LEU A 115 10.00 12.04 -17.13
N VAL A 116 9.94 12.66 -15.94
CA VAL A 116 11.05 13.43 -15.36
C VAL A 116 11.61 12.69 -14.16
N HIS A 117 12.94 12.49 -14.11
CA HIS A 117 13.62 11.94 -12.97
C HIS A 117 14.92 12.65 -12.66
N ARG A 118 15.18 12.92 -11.37
CA ARG A 118 16.33 13.69 -10.89
C ARG A 118 17.70 13.02 -11.05
N ARG A 119 17.74 11.75 -11.41
CA ARG A 119 18.95 10.94 -11.62
C ARG A 119 18.89 10.22 -12.95
N ASN A 120 20.03 9.80 -13.46
CA ASN A 120 20.09 8.96 -14.67
C ASN A 120 19.61 7.52 -14.39
N GLU A 121 19.74 7.06 -13.13
CA GLU A 121 19.39 5.70 -12.73
C GLU A 121 18.04 5.67 -12.02
N PHE A 122 17.19 4.77 -12.45
CA PHE A 122 15.89 4.48 -11.84
C PHE A 122 16.03 3.46 -10.70
N ARG A 123 15.08 3.47 -9.76
CA ARG A 123 15.01 2.50 -8.65
C ARG A 123 13.92 1.45 -8.84
N GLY A 124 13.15 1.53 -9.90
CA GLY A 124 12.12 0.56 -10.23
C GLY A 124 12.69 -0.74 -10.80
N ALA A 125 11.80 -1.70 -11.04
CA ALA A 125 12.15 -2.99 -11.63
C ALA A 125 12.86 -2.83 -12.98
N LEU A 126 13.88 -3.66 -13.22
CA LEU A 126 14.68 -3.57 -14.46
C LEU A 126 13.83 -3.71 -15.71
N ASP A 127 12.85 -4.61 -15.71
CA ASP A 127 11.91 -4.78 -16.83
C ASP A 127 11.14 -3.49 -17.14
N SER A 128 10.63 -2.79 -16.12
CA SER A 128 9.95 -1.48 -16.29
C SER A 128 10.91 -0.41 -16.81
N VAL A 129 12.17 -0.41 -16.36
CA VAL A 129 13.20 0.52 -16.86
C VAL A 129 13.49 0.27 -18.33
N GLU A 130 13.70 -0.98 -18.72
CA GLU A 130 13.94 -1.38 -20.12
C GLU A 130 12.75 -0.98 -21.01
N LYS A 131 11.53 -1.21 -20.54
CA LYS A 131 10.32 -0.84 -21.26
C LYS A 131 10.19 0.67 -21.47
N VAL A 132 10.49 1.48 -20.46
CA VAL A 132 10.51 2.96 -20.59
C VAL A 132 11.55 3.40 -21.62
N GLN A 133 12.74 2.80 -21.62
CA GLN A 133 13.77 3.12 -22.63
C GLN A 133 13.33 2.73 -24.04
N GLN A 134 12.67 1.59 -24.20
CA GLN A 134 12.08 1.18 -25.47
C GLN A 134 11.05 2.21 -25.95
N LEU A 135 10.09 2.59 -25.10
CA LEU A 135 9.04 3.56 -25.45
C LEU A 135 9.60 4.96 -25.75
N LYS A 136 10.70 5.35 -25.08
CA LYS A 136 11.45 6.56 -25.41
C LYS A 136 12.01 6.47 -26.84
N ASN A 137 12.65 5.34 -27.20
CA ASN A 137 13.23 5.15 -28.53
C ASN A 137 12.15 5.09 -29.63
N GLU A 138 10.96 4.61 -29.30
CA GLU A 138 9.78 4.61 -30.17
C GLU A 138 9.10 6.01 -30.28
N GLY A 139 9.55 6.99 -29.50
CA GLY A 139 8.94 8.33 -29.46
C GLY A 139 7.60 8.42 -28.72
N LYS A 140 7.24 7.40 -27.94
CA LYS A 140 5.98 7.34 -27.17
C LYS A 140 6.08 7.99 -25.80
N ILE A 141 7.28 8.11 -25.26
CA ILE A 141 7.57 8.77 -23.98
C ILE A 141 8.71 9.77 -24.18
N ASN A 142 8.52 10.99 -23.72
CA ASN A 142 9.60 11.96 -23.56
C ASN A 142 10.27 11.70 -22.20
N LEU A 143 11.55 11.36 -22.20
CA LEU A 143 12.32 11.11 -20.99
C LEU A 143 13.30 12.25 -20.75
N ILE A 144 13.16 12.94 -19.63
CA ILE A 144 14.05 14.05 -19.22
C ILE A 144 14.77 13.64 -17.94
N THR A 145 16.04 13.31 -18.05
CA THR A 145 16.93 12.89 -16.96
C THR A 145 18.37 13.36 -17.23
N PRO A 146 19.12 13.80 -16.24
CA PRO A 146 18.73 14.02 -14.85
C PRO A 146 18.06 15.40 -14.67
N ALA A 147 16.82 15.43 -14.22
CA ALA A 147 16.08 16.68 -14.10
C ALA A 147 15.03 16.65 -12.99
N GLU A 148 14.64 17.81 -12.50
CA GLU A 148 13.61 17.98 -11.49
C GLU A 148 12.62 19.08 -11.86
N VAL A 149 11.40 18.96 -11.37
CA VAL A 149 10.38 20.00 -11.52
C VAL A 149 10.63 21.08 -10.48
N VAL A 150 10.71 22.35 -10.94
CA VAL A 150 11.03 23.50 -10.09
C VAL A 150 9.93 24.56 -10.03
N ALA A 151 9.02 24.62 -11.01
CA ALA A 151 7.90 25.55 -10.98
C ALA A 151 6.67 25.00 -11.74
N LEU A 152 5.50 25.51 -11.35
CA LEU A 152 4.21 25.28 -12.01
C LEU A 152 3.68 26.60 -12.53
N LYS A 153 3.12 26.62 -13.74
CA LYS A 153 2.63 27.82 -14.42
C LYS A 153 1.24 27.59 -15.01
N GLY A 154 0.40 28.59 -14.96
CA GLY A 154 -0.95 28.61 -15.52
C GLY A 154 -1.82 29.62 -14.79
N GLU A 155 -2.89 30.05 -15.43
CA GLU A 155 -3.79 31.08 -14.86
C GLU A 155 -4.86 30.43 -13.95
N ASN A 156 -5.77 29.65 -14.51
CA ASN A 156 -6.86 28.99 -13.76
C ASN A 156 -6.61 27.50 -13.53
N ARG A 157 -5.75 26.90 -14.32
CA ARG A 157 -5.34 25.51 -14.28
C ARG A 157 -3.86 25.39 -14.60
N LEU A 158 -3.29 24.23 -14.40
CA LEU A 158 -1.93 23.93 -14.84
C LEU A 158 -1.85 23.95 -16.37
N GLU A 159 -0.86 24.64 -16.90
CA GLU A 159 -0.60 24.76 -18.36
C GLU A 159 0.84 24.39 -18.71
N LYS A 160 1.78 24.67 -17.79
CA LYS A 160 3.21 24.38 -17.99
C LYS A 160 3.87 23.98 -16.69
N VAL A 161 4.91 23.17 -16.82
CA VAL A 161 5.82 22.79 -15.75
C VAL A 161 7.23 23.19 -16.14
N THR A 162 7.93 23.92 -15.27
CA THR A 162 9.34 24.22 -15.48
C THR A 162 10.18 23.06 -14.96
N VAL A 163 10.96 22.47 -15.84
CA VAL A 163 11.90 21.37 -15.55
C VAL A 163 13.31 21.92 -15.60
N LYS A 164 14.10 21.62 -14.57
CA LYS A 164 15.49 22.03 -14.44
C LYS A 164 16.41 20.83 -14.57
N ASP A 165 17.31 20.87 -15.54
CA ASP A 165 18.40 19.90 -15.65
C ASP A 165 19.33 20.03 -14.43
N THR A 166 19.57 18.93 -13.69
CA THR A 166 20.36 18.94 -12.46
C THR A 166 21.88 19.01 -12.71
N SER A 167 22.33 18.75 -13.94
CA SER A 167 23.75 18.83 -14.34
C SER A 167 24.14 20.19 -14.91
N THR A 168 23.28 20.80 -15.72
CA THR A 168 23.55 22.09 -16.39
C THR A 168 22.89 23.27 -15.68
N SER A 169 21.89 23.03 -14.83
CA SER A 169 21.01 24.04 -14.23
C SER A 169 20.16 24.80 -15.25
N GLU A 170 20.04 24.33 -16.48
CA GLU A 170 19.18 24.91 -17.50
C GLU A 170 17.71 24.61 -17.17
N GLU A 171 16.86 25.62 -17.34
CA GLU A 171 15.42 25.50 -17.10
C GLU A 171 14.65 25.53 -18.43
N THR A 172 13.73 24.60 -18.58
CA THR A 172 12.88 24.47 -19.76
C THR A 172 11.41 24.35 -19.35
N ASP A 173 10.54 25.09 -20.02
CA ASP A 173 9.09 24.97 -19.82
C ASP A 173 8.54 23.85 -20.71
N VAL A 174 7.85 22.90 -20.08
CA VAL A 174 7.13 21.81 -20.73
C VAL A 174 5.62 22.10 -20.64
N GLU A 175 4.94 22.12 -21.79
CA GLU A 175 3.48 22.25 -21.82
C GLU A 175 2.82 20.99 -21.34
N VAL A 176 1.87 21.12 -20.41
CA VAL A 176 1.17 19.98 -19.81
C VAL A 176 -0.29 20.31 -19.52
N ASP A 177 -1.14 19.31 -19.55
CA ASP A 177 -2.49 19.36 -18.97
C ASP A 177 -2.50 18.85 -17.53
N ASN A 178 -1.61 17.90 -17.23
CA ASN A 178 -1.54 17.27 -15.92
C ASN A 178 -0.08 17.02 -15.48
N PHE A 179 0.15 17.24 -14.18
CA PHE A 179 1.38 16.89 -13.50
C PHE A 179 1.11 15.86 -12.39
N ILE A 180 1.84 14.76 -12.40
CA ILE A 180 1.66 13.64 -11.47
C ILE A 180 2.98 13.34 -10.77
N PRO A 181 3.24 13.97 -9.59
CA PRO A 181 4.43 13.67 -8.78
C PRO A 181 4.26 12.35 -8.04
N LEU A 182 5.03 11.33 -8.41
CA LEU A 182 5.04 10.01 -7.79
C LEU A 182 6.32 9.81 -6.97
N PHE A 183 6.44 10.58 -5.88
CA PHE A 183 7.62 10.61 -5.00
C PHE A 183 7.53 9.62 -3.84
N GLY A 184 6.54 8.74 -3.87
CA GLY A 184 6.22 7.78 -2.82
C GLY A 184 5.27 8.37 -1.77
N LEU A 185 4.99 7.55 -0.77
CA LEU A 185 4.04 7.85 0.29
C LEU A 185 4.77 8.07 1.62
N SER A 186 4.25 8.93 2.46
CA SER A 186 4.69 9.09 3.85
C SER A 186 3.76 8.30 4.75
N PRO A 187 4.24 7.24 5.42
CA PRO A 187 3.45 6.51 6.40
C PRO A 187 3.06 7.43 7.57
N LYS A 188 1.78 7.40 7.95
CA LYS A 188 1.28 8.07 9.15
C LYS A 188 0.42 7.10 9.95
N LEU A 189 0.83 6.78 11.15
CA LEU A 189 0.10 5.87 12.04
C LEU A 189 -1.17 6.52 12.62
N GLY A 190 -1.27 7.86 12.55
CA GLY A 190 -2.40 8.58 13.13
C GLY A 190 -2.55 8.31 14.63
N PRO A 191 -3.79 8.11 15.14
CA PRO A 191 -4.04 7.88 16.56
C PRO A 191 -3.31 6.66 17.15
N ILE A 192 -3.00 5.65 16.33
CA ILE A 192 -2.26 4.44 16.75
C ILE A 192 -0.90 4.79 17.37
N SER A 193 -0.27 5.88 16.94
CA SER A 193 1.00 6.35 17.52
C SER A 193 0.90 6.70 19.02
N ASN A 194 -0.32 6.94 19.53
CA ASN A 194 -0.58 7.31 20.93
C ASN A 194 -1.04 6.11 21.79
N TRP A 195 -1.04 4.88 21.25
CA TRP A 195 -1.53 3.70 21.94
C TRP A 195 -0.49 3.05 22.87
N GLY A 196 0.67 3.70 23.07
CA GLY A 196 1.75 3.16 23.91
C GLY A 196 2.56 2.05 23.24
N LEU A 197 2.43 1.90 21.93
CA LEU A 197 3.19 0.93 21.13
C LEU A 197 4.62 1.44 20.88
N GLU A 198 5.58 0.52 20.82
CA GLU A 198 6.94 0.85 20.36
C GLU A 198 6.90 1.14 18.85
N ILE A 199 7.34 2.37 18.49
CA ILE A 199 7.36 2.84 17.11
C ILE A 199 8.80 3.02 16.65
N GLU A 200 9.14 2.45 15.50
CA GLU A 200 10.43 2.63 14.83
C GLU A 200 10.19 3.02 13.37
N LYS A 201 10.77 4.14 12.91
CA LYS A 201 10.67 4.63 11.51
C LYS A 201 9.22 4.72 10.99
N ASN A 202 8.31 5.24 11.81
CA ASN A 202 6.87 5.33 11.54
C ASN A 202 6.18 3.97 11.30
N ALA A 203 6.67 2.90 11.90
CA ALA A 203 6.06 1.59 11.89
C ALA A 203 6.05 0.99 13.29
N ILE A 204 5.11 0.09 13.56
CA ILE A 204 4.95 -0.57 14.86
C ILE A 204 6.01 -1.67 14.96
N LYS A 205 6.87 -1.59 15.97
CA LYS A 205 7.86 -2.63 16.24
C LYS A 205 7.18 -3.88 16.78
N VAL A 206 7.53 -5.03 16.25
CA VAL A 206 7.02 -6.34 16.68
C VAL A 206 8.13 -7.35 16.87
N ASP A 207 7.84 -8.39 17.66
CA ASP A 207 8.69 -9.56 17.75
C ASP A 207 8.36 -10.53 16.61
N ASN A 208 9.28 -10.67 15.66
CA ASN A 208 9.12 -11.59 14.51
C ASN A 208 9.66 -12.99 14.76
N THR A 209 10.13 -13.31 15.97
CA THR A 209 10.66 -14.63 16.29
C THR A 209 9.56 -15.67 16.41
N TYR A 210 8.32 -15.24 16.68
CA TYR A 210 7.21 -16.16 16.90
C TYR A 210 5.88 -15.71 16.29
N ASP A 211 5.35 -14.50 16.62
CA ASP A 211 3.95 -14.21 16.41
C ASP A 211 3.58 -12.78 15.99
N TYR A 212 4.56 -11.90 15.82
CA TYR A 212 4.35 -10.49 15.48
C TYR A 212 3.57 -9.70 16.54
N GLN A 213 3.71 -10.08 17.80
CA GLN A 213 3.16 -9.35 18.92
C GLN A 213 3.93 -8.04 19.15
N THR A 214 3.21 -7.00 19.57
CA THR A 214 3.79 -5.73 19.97
C THR A 214 4.35 -5.80 21.40
N ASN A 215 4.89 -4.69 21.90
CA ASN A 215 5.26 -4.56 23.32
C ASN A 215 4.07 -4.71 24.29
N ILE A 216 2.83 -4.64 23.81
CA ILE A 216 1.62 -4.83 24.61
C ILE A 216 1.04 -6.21 24.34
N PRO A 217 1.10 -7.16 25.30
CA PRO A 217 0.57 -8.51 25.13
C PRO A 217 -0.91 -8.53 24.77
N GLY A 218 -1.25 -9.15 23.64
CA GLY A 218 -2.59 -9.21 23.06
C GLY A 218 -2.85 -8.22 21.94
N ILE A 219 -1.90 -7.30 21.69
CA ILE A 219 -1.91 -6.46 20.51
C ILE A 219 -0.85 -6.95 19.53
N TYR A 220 -1.25 -7.19 18.32
CA TYR A 220 -0.42 -7.65 17.20
C TYR A 220 -0.41 -6.60 16.09
N ALA A 221 0.66 -6.55 15.33
CA ALA A 221 0.71 -5.72 14.13
C ALA A 221 1.27 -6.52 12.94
N ILE A 222 0.54 -6.54 11.83
CA ILE A 222 0.83 -7.36 10.65
C ILE A 222 0.77 -6.53 9.37
N GLY A 223 1.49 -6.97 8.33
CA GLY A 223 1.57 -6.25 7.05
C GLY A 223 2.47 -5.03 7.13
N ASP A 224 2.24 -4.05 6.26
CA ASP A 224 3.15 -2.91 6.08
C ASP A 224 3.22 -1.94 7.27
N VAL A 225 2.29 -2.05 8.22
CA VAL A 225 2.24 -1.21 9.43
C VAL A 225 3.32 -1.57 10.44
N ASN A 226 3.83 -2.81 10.40
CA ASN A 226 4.85 -3.27 11.35
C ASN A 226 6.30 -3.11 10.84
N THR A 227 7.24 -3.27 11.75
CA THR A 227 8.68 -3.33 11.47
C THR A 227 9.39 -4.33 12.37
N TYR A 228 10.39 -4.99 11.82
CA TYR A 228 11.32 -5.92 12.46
C TYR A 228 12.55 -6.12 11.58
N PRO A 229 13.66 -6.69 12.08
CA PRO A 229 14.84 -6.98 11.26
C PRO A 229 14.52 -7.87 10.05
N GLY A 230 14.86 -7.43 8.84
CA GLY A 230 14.58 -8.16 7.60
C GLY A 230 13.16 -7.99 7.05
N LYS A 231 12.37 -7.04 7.56
CA LYS A 231 11.01 -6.77 7.07
C LYS A 231 10.98 -6.45 5.58
N LEU A 232 10.14 -7.20 4.85
CA LEU A 232 9.75 -6.90 3.48
C LEU A 232 8.27 -6.48 3.43
N LYS A 233 8.00 -5.34 2.79
CA LYS A 233 6.63 -4.82 2.63
C LYS A 233 5.99 -5.43 1.38
N LEU A 234 5.61 -6.69 1.49
CA LEU A 234 4.97 -7.49 0.46
C LEU A 234 3.66 -8.09 0.98
N ILE A 235 2.65 -8.17 0.12
CA ILE A 235 1.35 -8.80 0.45
C ILE A 235 1.56 -10.23 0.97
N LEU A 236 2.45 -11.00 0.33
CA LEU A 236 2.81 -12.35 0.74
C LEU A 236 3.32 -12.41 2.19
N CYS A 237 4.20 -11.49 2.57
CA CYS A 237 4.74 -11.42 3.93
C CYS A 237 3.62 -11.10 4.93
N GLY A 238 2.72 -10.17 4.60
CA GLY A 238 1.58 -9.84 5.44
C GLY A 238 0.64 -11.04 5.69
N PHE A 239 0.39 -11.88 4.70
CA PHE A 239 -0.39 -13.11 4.88
C PHE A 239 0.33 -14.13 5.76
N HIS A 240 1.64 -14.28 5.61
CA HIS A 240 2.45 -15.13 6.48
C HIS A 240 2.39 -14.66 7.94
N GLU A 241 2.58 -13.37 8.16
CA GLU A 241 2.48 -12.72 9.48
C GLU A 241 1.10 -12.96 10.11
N ALA A 242 0.02 -12.78 9.33
CA ALA A 242 -1.34 -13.04 9.77
C ALA A 242 -1.54 -14.50 10.22
N THR A 243 -0.93 -15.45 9.51
CA THR A 243 -1.02 -16.88 9.85
C THR A 243 -0.39 -17.17 11.21
N LEU A 244 0.82 -16.67 11.47
CA LEU A 244 1.51 -16.90 12.74
C LEU A 244 0.81 -16.15 13.90
N MET A 245 0.38 -14.91 13.66
CA MET A 245 -0.42 -14.17 14.62
C MET A 245 -1.70 -14.93 15.02
N CYS A 246 -2.44 -15.50 14.05
CA CYS A 246 -3.65 -16.25 14.34
C CYS A 246 -3.41 -17.48 15.20
N GLN A 247 -2.27 -18.18 15.01
CA GLN A 247 -1.89 -19.31 15.86
C GLN A 247 -1.65 -18.89 17.30
N SER A 248 -0.89 -17.81 17.51
CA SER A 248 -0.63 -17.25 18.83
C SER A 248 -1.93 -16.74 19.50
N ALA A 249 -2.73 -15.98 18.76
CA ALA A 249 -4.01 -15.49 19.24
C ALA A 249 -4.97 -16.61 19.67
N TYR A 250 -5.03 -17.72 18.91
CA TYR A 250 -5.83 -18.88 19.25
C TYR A 250 -5.45 -19.47 20.62
N GLN A 251 -4.15 -19.67 20.85
CA GLN A 251 -3.66 -20.21 22.13
C GLN A 251 -3.97 -19.28 23.30
N LYS A 252 -3.92 -17.98 23.07
CA LYS A 252 -4.25 -17.00 24.09
C LYS A 252 -5.75 -16.96 24.42
N ILE A 253 -6.62 -17.09 23.42
CA ILE A 253 -8.09 -17.12 23.60
C ILE A 253 -8.55 -18.43 24.19
N TYR A 254 -7.86 -19.54 23.84
CA TYR A 254 -8.22 -20.90 24.25
C TYR A 254 -7.03 -21.62 24.89
N PRO A 255 -6.56 -21.19 26.08
CA PRO A 255 -5.33 -21.74 26.70
C PRO A 255 -5.41 -23.24 26.97
N ASP A 256 -6.61 -23.76 27.22
CA ASP A 256 -6.84 -25.19 27.52
C ASP A 256 -7.03 -26.05 26.28
N LYS A 257 -7.02 -25.45 25.07
CA LYS A 257 -7.22 -26.17 23.81
C LYS A 257 -5.92 -26.30 23.05
N LYS A 258 -5.54 -27.52 22.71
CA LYS A 258 -4.42 -27.75 21.80
C LYS A 258 -4.77 -27.25 20.40
N TYR A 259 -3.99 -26.30 19.88
CA TYR A 259 -4.08 -25.92 18.48
C TYR A 259 -3.58 -27.06 17.59
N VAL A 260 -4.41 -27.50 16.65
CA VAL A 260 -4.02 -28.49 15.63
C VAL A 260 -4.28 -27.87 14.27
N MET A 261 -3.21 -27.56 13.56
CA MET A 261 -3.31 -27.06 12.19
C MET A 261 -3.92 -28.13 11.28
N LYS A 262 -5.00 -27.80 10.60
CA LYS A 262 -5.61 -28.65 9.58
C LYS A 262 -5.62 -27.92 8.25
N TYR A 263 -5.13 -28.58 7.22
CA TYR A 263 -5.19 -28.04 5.87
C TYR A 263 -6.61 -28.17 5.31
N THR A 264 -7.12 -27.12 4.70
CA THR A 264 -8.45 -27.11 4.06
C THR A 264 -8.58 -28.12 2.94
N THR A 265 -7.47 -28.49 2.30
CA THR A 265 -7.39 -29.56 1.30
C THR A 265 -7.73 -30.94 1.86
N VAL A 266 -7.58 -31.14 3.19
CA VAL A 266 -7.85 -32.42 3.86
C VAL A 266 -9.22 -32.41 4.55
N GLY A 267 -9.60 -31.30 5.17
CA GLY A 267 -10.80 -31.19 6.00
C GLY A 267 -11.94 -30.35 5.42
N GLY A 268 -11.71 -29.67 4.29
CA GLY A 268 -12.63 -28.65 3.77
C GLY A 268 -12.75 -27.44 4.70
N VAL A 269 -13.56 -26.48 4.32
CA VAL A 269 -13.94 -25.33 5.17
C VAL A 269 -15.40 -25.50 5.57
N THR A 270 -15.65 -25.74 6.85
CA THR A 270 -17.01 -25.89 7.37
C THR A 270 -17.75 -24.57 7.17
N GLY A 271 -18.91 -24.60 6.51
CA GLY A 271 -19.73 -23.41 6.27
C GLY A 271 -19.48 -22.70 4.94
N PHE A 272 -18.52 -23.15 4.13
CA PHE A 272 -18.27 -22.54 2.82
C PHE A 272 -19.38 -22.79 1.79
N ASP A 273 -20.06 -23.92 1.89
CA ASP A 273 -21.24 -24.29 1.10
C ASP A 273 -22.19 -25.22 1.87
N GLY A 274 -22.03 -25.29 3.19
CA GLY A 274 -22.82 -26.19 4.05
C GLY A 274 -22.45 -27.65 3.98
N SER A 275 -21.47 -28.05 3.18
CA SER A 275 -21.01 -29.44 3.02
C SER A 275 -19.51 -29.58 3.33
N LYS A 276 -19.13 -30.74 3.87
CA LYS A 276 -17.70 -31.15 3.91
C LYS A 276 -17.32 -31.58 2.50
N LYS A 277 -16.40 -30.88 1.84
CA LYS A 277 -15.81 -31.39 0.61
C LYS A 277 -15.02 -32.65 0.94
N GLU A 278 -15.30 -33.76 0.24
CA GLU A 278 -14.43 -34.94 0.30
C GLU A 278 -13.02 -34.52 -0.18
N ALA A 279 -12.00 -34.93 0.57
CA ALA A 279 -10.63 -34.69 0.15
C ALA A 279 -10.38 -35.35 -1.22
N PRO A 280 -9.74 -34.68 -2.17
CA PRO A 280 -9.39 -35.28 -3.43
C PRO A 280 -8.50 -36.51 -3.12
N LYS A 281 -8.91 -37.69 -3.60
CA LYS A 281 -8.09 -38.89 -3.49
C LYS A 281 -6.77 -38.65 -4.18
N ALA A 282 -5.68 -38.77 -3.43
CA ALA A 282 -4.34 -38.61 -3.98
C ALA A 282 -4.16 -39.62 -5.11
N VAL A 283 -4.03 -39.14 -6.34
CA VAL A 283 -3.64 -39.98 -7.48
C VAL A 283 -2.12 -40.18 -7.38
N VAL A 284 -1.72 -41.20 -6.67
CA VAL A 284 -0.33 -41.67 -6.73
C VAL A 284 -0.14 -42.29 -8.12
N LYS A 285 0.41 -41.52 -9.06
CA LYS A 285 0.97 -42.12 -10.28
C LYS A 285 2.21 -42.87 -9.86
N ALA A 286 2.15 -44.20 -9.94
CA ALA A 286 3.36 -45.02 -9.91
C ALA A 286 4.26 -44.52 -11.06
N ILE A 287 5.47 -44.16 -10.71
CA ILE A 287 6.53 -43.91 -11.69
C ILE A 287 7.13 -45.27 -11.95
N ASP A 288 6.86 -45.86 -13.13
CA ASP A 288 7.55 -47.02 -13.66
C ASP A 288 8.99 -46.66 -14.08
#